data_c1623f035b8e118f6753e5038c8a6455
#
_entry.id   c1623f035b8e118f6753e5038c8a6455
#
_cell.length_a   1.000
_cell.length_b   1.000
_cell.length_c   1.000
_cell.angle_alpha   90.00
_cell.angle_beta   90.00
_cell.angle_gamma   90.00
#
_symmetry.space_group_name_H-M   'P 1'
#
loop_
_entity.id
_entity.type
_entity.pdbx_description
1 polymer ?
#
loop_
_entity_poly.entity_id
_entity_poly.type
_entity_poly.pdbx_seq_one_letter_code
_entity_poly.pdbx_strand_id
1 'polypeptide(L)'
;MLSRYDKKIITITLSDGRTISGKAEVLPSGYALDTFGIGKECIRIRDMYFFADDIAEIEIPDEERKKFDPSCFDDLAGELLEGPYDLIDILPLQVPADSEGQYFKIDRYFLSKDNIVALKKRFVSSLLKVNCYYDMYVSFDSHKTWTCNPDPADFEKELIEMKDNQFMRIIYPTCEAMIDYEPDDTYMTVYDPKKKLDALISVIAEREGFFYRQGPAG
;
A
#
# COMPACT_ATOMS: atom_id res chain seq x y z
N MET A 1 -9.28 -3.16 -10.70
CA MET A 1 -10.45 -3.27 -9.81
C MET A 1 -11.04 -1.89 -9.67
N LEU A 2 -12.28 -1.70 -10.14
CA LEU A 2 -12.91 -0.38 -10.26
C LEU A 2 -13.64 0.08 -8.99
N SER A 3 -13.81 -0.81 -8.01
CA SER A 3 -14.60 -0.58 -6.79
C SER A 3 -14.20 0.67 -5.98
N ARG A 4 -12.93 1.10 -6.05
CA ARG A 4 -12.46 2.31 -5.36
C ARG A 4 -13.07 3.62 -5.89
N TYR A 5 -13.69 3.57 -7.07
CA TYR A 5 -14.32 4.72 -7.70
C TYR A 5 -15.83 4.79 -7.45
N ASP A 6 -16.41 3.75 -6.81
CA ASP A 6 -17.86 3.71 -6.58
C ASP A 6 -18.34 4.91 -5.77
N LYS A 7 -19.42 5.53 -6.26
CA LYS A 7 -20.08 6.73 -5.69
C LYS A 7 -19.25 8.01 -5.69
N LYS A 8 -18.01 8.01 -6.21
CA LYS A 8 -17.16 9.21 -6.33
C LYS A 8 -17.48 9.98 -7.61
N ILE A 9 -17.23 11.29 -7.59
CA ILE A 9 -17.16 12.07 -8.82
C ILE A 9 -15.80 11.82 -9.43
N ILE A 10 -15.74 11.37 -10.68
CA ILE A 10 -14.51 11.05 -11.38
C ILE A 10 -14.51 11.66 -12.78
N THR A 11 -13.33 11.82 -13.35
CA THR A 11 -13.13 12.08 -14.79
C THR A 11 -12.47 10.84 -15.39
N ILE A 12 -13.11 10.26 -16.39
CA ILE A 12 -12.55 9.15 -17.18
C ILE A 12 -12.01 9.72 -18.47
N THR A 13 -10.77 9.40 -18.79
CA THR A 13 -10.18 9.60 -20.11
C THR A 13 -10.20 8.25 -20.86
N LEU A 14 -10.87 8.21 -21.99
CA LEU A 14 -10.94 7.01 -22.83
C LEU A 14 -9.69 6.86 -23.69
N SER A 15 -9.47 5.64 -24.21
CA SER A 15 -8.34 5.32 -25.08
C SER A 15 -8.32 6.12 -26.39
N ASP A 16 -9.46 6.71 -26.79
CA ASP A 16 -9.59 7.60 -27.95
C ASP A 16 -9.39 9.10 -27.60
N GLY A 17 -9.03 9.41 -26.34
CA GLY A 17 -8.76 10.76 -25.84
C GLY A 17 -10.00 11.54 -25.39
N ARG A 18 -11.21 10.99 -25.49
CA ARG A 18 -12.42 11.66 -24.97
C ARG A 18 -12.44 11.59 -23.44
N THR A 19 -12.91 12.65 -22.79
CA THR A 19 -13.06 12.73 -21.33
C THR A 19 -14.53 12.84 -20.94
N ILE A 20 -14.90 12.11 -19.89
CA ILE A 20 -16.25 12.13 -19.34
C ILE A 20 -16.15 12.27 -17.82
N SER A 21 -16.85 13.27 -17.25
CA SER A 21 -16.88 13.49 -15.81
C SER A 21 -18.27 13.26 -15.25
N GLY A 22 -18.34 12.71 -14.04
CA GLY A 22 -19.57 12.52 -13.33
C GLY A 22 -19.45 11.55 -12.15
N LYS A 23 -20.57 11.36 -11.45
CA LYS A 23 -20.64 10.41 -10.35
C LYS A 23 -20.59 8.99 -10.89
N ALA A 24 -19.60 8.23 -10.44
CA ALA A 24 -19.42 6.85 -10.82
C ALA A 24 -20.33 5.92 -10.02
N GLU A 25 -20.84 4.90 -10.69
CA GLU A 25 -21.42 3.72 -10.09
C GLU A 25 -20.70 2.51 -10.65
N VAL A 26 -20.05 1.76 -9.78
CA VAL A 26 -19.34 0.55 -10.19
C VAL A 26 -20.29 -0.63 -10.18
N LEU A 27 -20.43 -1.26 -11.33
CA LEU A 27 -21.34 -2.39 -11.52
C LEU A 27 -20.49 -3.68 -11.62
N PRO A 28 -20.93 -4.75 -10.90
CA PRO A 28 -20.19 -6.01 -10.88
C PRO A 28 -20.23 -6.70 -12.23
N SER A 29 -19.26 -7.62 -12.43
CA SER A 29 -19.14 -8.41 -13.67
C SER A 29 -20.41 -9.20 -14.02
N GLY A 30 -21.17 -9.64 -13.02
CA GLY A 30 -22.46 -10.32 -13.25
C GLY A 30 -23.49 -9.43 -13.94
N TYR A 31 -23.64 -8.18 -13.50
CA TYR A 31 -24.54 -7.21 -14.14
C TYR A 31 -24.12 -6.94 -15.60
N ALA A 32 -22.83 -6.72 -15.83
CA ALA A 32 -22.30 -6.45 -17.15
C ALA A 32 -22.42 -7.67 -18.08
N LEU A 33 -22.31 -8.89 -17.53
CA LEU A 33 -22.53 -10.12 -18.27
C LEU A 33 -23.99 -10.26 -18.73
N ASP A 34 -24.94 -10.03 -17.82
CA ASP A 34 -26.37 -10.14 -18.11
C ASP A 34 -26.87 -9.06 -19.07
N THR A 35 -26.28 -7.86 -18.99
CA THR A 35 -26.74 -6.69 -19.77
C THR A 35 -26.05 -6.56 -21.13
N PHE A 36 -24.74 -6.85 -21.19
CA PHE A 36 -23.89 -6.57 -22.35
C PHE A 36 -23.17 -7.83 -22.89
N GLY A 37 -23.30 -8.96 -22.23
CA GLY A 37 -22.56 -10.17 -22.57
C GLY A 37 -21.07 -10.13 -22.21
N ILE A 38 -20.65 -9.16 -21.37
CA ILE A 38 -19.25 -8.91 -21.00
C ILE A 38 -19.06 -9.20 -19.52
N GLY A 39 -18.33 -10.28 -19.18
CA GLY A 39 -18.08 -10.71 -17.81
C GLY A 39 -16.99 -9.90 -17.08
N LYS A 40 -17.01 -8.56 -17.21
CA LYS A 40 -16.06 -7.64 -16.54
C LYS A 40 -16.81 -6.58 -15.76
N GLU A 41 -16.17 -6.05 -14.70
CA GLU A 41 -16.69 -4.87 -14.02
C GLU A 41 -16.73 -3.67 -14.97
N CYS A 42 -17.73 -2.81 -14.81
CA CYS A 42 -17.81 -1.56 -15.55
C CYS A 42 -18.16 -0.39 -14.63
N ILE A 43 -17.84 0.82 -15.09
CA ILE A 43 -18.25 2.07 -14.45
C ILE A 43 -19.41 2.64 -15.25
N ARG A 44 -20.50 2.98 -14.55
CA ARG A 44 -21.58 3.79 -15.10
C ARG A 44 -21.41 5.24 -14.66
N ILE A 45 -21.42 6.17 -15.63
CA ILE A 45 -21.56 7.60 -15.37
C ILE A 45 -22.77 8.09 -16.16
N ARG A 46 -23.81 8.54 -15.46
CA ARG A 46 -25.12 8.85 -16.05
C ARG A 46 -25.68 7.62 -16.78
N ASP A 47 -25.90 7.69 -18.08
CA ASP A 47 -26.42 6.61 -18.92
C ASP A 47 -25.33 5.92 -19.77
N MET A 48 -24.07 6.22 -19.50
CA MET A 48 -22.93 5.66 -20.23
C MET A 48 -22.19 4.62 -19.38
N TYR A 49 -21.71 3.55 -20.01
CA TYR A 49 -21.01 2.45 -19.39
C TYR A 49 -19.60 2.36 -19.97
N PHE A 50 -18.58 2.20 -19.10
CA PHE A 50 -17.17 2.17 -19.46
C PHE A 50 -16.53 0.92 -18.86
N PHE A 51 -15.94 0.11 -19.72
CA PHE A 51 -15.17 -1.07 -19.30
C PHE A 51 -13.71 -0.67 -19.10
N ALA A 52 -13.00 -1.42 -18.25
CA ALA A 52 -11.61 -1.12 -17.92
C ALA A 52 -10.69 -1.04 -19.15
N ASP A 53 -10.99 -1.83 -20.19
CA ASP A 53 -10.20 -1.87 -21.42
C ASP A 53 -10.37 -0.59 -22.29
N ASP A 54 -11.47 0.14 -22.10
CA ASP A 54 -11.77 1.37 -22.85
C ASP A 54 -11.20 2.62 -22.15
N ILE A 55 -10.76 2.45 -20.90
CA ILE A 55 -10.33 3.54 -20.04
C ILE A 55 -8.80 3.65 -20.08
N ALA A 56 -8.29 4.80 -20.53
CA ALA A 56 -6.87 5.12 -20.48
C ALA A 56 -6.47 5.64 -19.10
N GLU A 57 -7.35 6.47 -18.47
CA GLU A 57 -7.06 7.10 -17.18
C GLU A 57 -8.35 7.40 -16.43
N ILE A 58 -8.28 7.34 -15.08
CA ILE A 58 -9.36 7.78 -14.19
C ILE A 58 -8.77 8.78 -13.19
N GLU A 59 -9.25 10.00 -13.24
CA GLU A 59 -8.93 11.04 -12.28
C GLU A 59 -10.08 11.23 -11.29
N ILE A 60 -9.74 11.36 -10.00
CA ILE A 60 -10.67 11.86 -8.98
C ILE A 60 -10.33 13.34 -8.79
N PRO A 61 -11.28 14.28 -9.04
CA PRO A 61 -11.04 15.70 -8.77
C PRO A 61 -10.55 15.91 -7.33
N ASP A 62 -9.62 16.83 -7.15
CA ASP A 62 -9.02 17.10 -5.83
C ASP A 62 -10.04 17.45 -4.75
N GLU A 63 -11.18 17.99 -5.14
CA GLU A 63 -12.32 18.33 -4.25
C GLU A 63 -13.02 17.08 -3.68
N GLU A 64 -12.97 15.96 -4.39
CA GLU A 64 -13.58 14.67 -3.98
C GLU A 64 -12.56 13.74 -3.27
N ARG A 65 -11.26 14.01 -3.40
CA ARG A 65 -10.27 13.37 -2.55
C ARG A 65 -10.45 13.89 -1.15
N LYS A 66 -10.80 13.01 -0.21
CA LYS A 66 -10.68 13.31 1.21
C LYS A 66 -9.19 13.60 1.45
N LYS A 67 -8.79 14.88 1.33
CA LYS A 67 -7.45 15.30 1.74
C LYS A 67 -7.42 15.15 3.26
N PHE A 68 -6.76 14.10 3.71
CA PHE A 68 -6.37 14.03 5.11
C PHE A 68 -5.34 15.13 5.34
N ASP A 69 -5.51 15.87 6.42
CA ASP A 69 -4.52 16.85 6.83
C ASP A 69 -3.31 16.11 7.43
N PRO A 70 -2.13 16.18 6.80
CA PRO A 70 -0.95 15.53 7.35
C PRO A 70 -0.54 16.02 8.75
N SER A 71 -1.02 17.18 9.19
CA SER A 71 -0.76 17.70 10.55
C SER A 71 -1.31 16.79 11.65
N CYS A 72 -2.30 15.93 11.34
CA CYS A 72 -2.85 14.95 12.28
C CYS A 72 -2.09 13.61 12.30
N PHE A 73 -1.12 13.41 11.41
CA PHE A 73 -0.48 12.10 11.27
C PHE A 73 0.50 11.80 12.40
N ASP A 74 1.11 12.81 13.00
CA ASP A 74 2.00 12.61 14.14
C ASP A 74 1.22 12.16 15.39
N ASP A 75 0.04 12.72 15.62
CA ASP A 75 -0.84 12.30 16.72
C ASP A 75 -1.32 10.87 16.48
N LEU A 76 -1.80 10.56 15.28
CA LEU A 76 -2.21 9.19 14.90
C LEU A 76 -1.07 8.19 15.04
N ALA A 77 0.14 8.54 14.58
CA ALA A 77 1.30 7.67 14.72
C ALA A 77 1.65 7.43 16.19
N GLY A 78 1.56 8.47 17.04
CA GLY A 78 1.78 8.34 18.48
C GLY A 78 0.82 7.33 19.13
N GLU A 79 -0.47 7.41 18.78
CA GLU A 79 -1.48 6.46 19.28
C GLU A 79 -1.21 5.03 18.80
N LEU A 80 -0.84 4.86 17.52
CA LEU A 80 -0.59 3.54 16.93
C LEU A 80 0.65 2.86 17.51
N LEU A 81 1.69 3.61 17.86
CA LEU A 81 2.92 3.08 18.46
C LEU A 81 2.71 2.45 19.84
N GLU A 82 1.65 2.83 20.56
CA GLU A 82 1.29 2.25 21.85
C GLU A 82 0.50 0.93 21.71
N GLY A 83 0.05 0.62 20.50
CA GLY A 83 -0.79 -0.54 20.21
C GLY A 83 -0.02 -1.81 19.83
N PRO A 84 -0.75 -2.91 19.60
CA PRO A 84 -0.17 -4.12 19.05
C PRO A 84 0.31 -3.90 17.62
N TYR A 85 1.32 -4.69 17.21
CA TYR A 85 1.85 -4.65 15.86
C TYR A 85 2.09 -6.04 15.30
N ASP A 86 2.12 -6.10 13.97
CA ASP A 86 2.49 -7.27 13.19
C ASP A 86 3.76 -6.99 12.38
N LEU A 87 4.37 -8.02 11.83
CA LEU A 87 5.59 -7.92 11.05
C LEU A 87 5.41 -8.56 9.67
N ILE A 88 5.86 -7.86 8.64
CA ILE A 88 6.14 -8.43 7.32
C ILE A 88 7.62 -8.79 7.31
N ASP A 89 7.96 -10.07 7.46
CA ASP A 89 9.31 -10.53 7.79
C ASP A 89 9.79 -11.59 6.79
N ILE A 90 11.10 -11.70 6.61
CA ILE A 90 11.72 -12.83 5.87
C ILE A 90 11.69 -14.12 6.68
N LEU A 91 11.46 -14.06 7.99
CA LEU A 91 11.43 -15.20 8.89
C LEU A 91 10.01 -15.50 9.39
N PRO A 92 9.62 -16.79 9.45
CA PRO A 92 8.27 -17.17 9.85
C PRO A 92 8.00 -17.01 11.36
N LEU A 93 9.05 -17.01 12.16
CA LEU A 93 8.99 -16.96 13.62
C LEU A 93 10.11 -16.07 14.16
N GLN A 94 9.89 -15.55 15.36
CA GLN A 94 10.95 -14.87 16.10
C GLN A 94 12.11 -15.82 16.39
N VAL A 95 13.33 -15.36 16.11
CA VAL A 95 14.54 -16.12 16.39
C VAL A 95 14.75 -16.20 17.89
N PRO A 96 15.00 -17.41 18.47
CA PRO A 96 15.31 -17.55 19.88
C PRO A 96 16.53 -16.73 20.31
N ALA A 97 16.47 -16.13 21.49
CA ALA A 97 17.55 -15.29 22.01
C ALA A 97 18.89 -16.04 22.19
N ASP A 98 18.82 -17.37 22.32
CA ASP A 98 19.96 -18.28 22.47
C ASP A 98 20.47 -18.90 21.16
N SER A 99 20.13 -18.31 20.01
CA SER A 99 20.54 -18.79 18.67
C SER A 99 22.06 -18.74 18.38
N GLU A 100 22.90 -18.48 19.36
CA GLU A 100 24.38 -18.49 19.33
C GLU A 100 25.01 -17.70 18.17
N GLY A 101 24.37 -16.62 17.76
CA GLY A 101 24.88 -15.69 16.72
C GLY A 101 24.76 -16.19 15.29
N GLN A 102 24.13 -17.35 15.03
CA GLN A 102 23.85 -17.79 13.66
C GLN A 102 22.91 -16.81 12.96
N TYR A 103 21.95 -16.27 13.69
CA TYR A 103 21.05 -15.21 13.21
C TYR A 103 21.82 -14.03 12.60
N PHE A 104 22.81 -13.48 13.31
CA PHE A 104 23.57 -12.32 12.84
C PHE A 104 24.37 -12.57 11.55
N LYS A 105 24.74 -13.82 11.25
CA LYS A 105 25.41 -14.16 9.99
C LYS A 105 24.43 -14.14 8.83
N ILE A 106 23.23 -14.65 9.05
CA ILE A 106 22.15 -14.69 8.06
C ILE A 106 21.63 -13.29 7.83
N ASP A 107 21.39 -12.54 8.88
CA ASP A 107 20.99 -11.15 8.83
C ASP A 107 21.96 -10.31 8.00
N ARG A 108 23.26 -10.36 8.29
CA ARG A 108 24.30 -9.69 7.49
C ARG A 108 24.34 -10.14 6.03
N TYR A 109 23.95 -11.37 5.74
CA TYR A 109 23.86 -11.84 4.35
C TYR A 109 22.72 -11.13 3.63
N PHE A 110 21.54 -11.04 4.23
CA PHE A 110 20.39 -10.34 3.64
C PHE A 110 20.60 -8.82 3.56
N LEU A 111 21.30 -8.24 4.53
CA LEU A 111 21.64 -6.81 4.54
C LEU A 111 22.87 -6.47 3.69
N SER A 112 23.51 -7.47 3.06
CA SER A 112 24.64 -7.19 2.13
C SER A 112 24.14 -6.43 0.90
N LYS A 113 25.04 -5.61 0.30
CA LYS A 113 24.71 -4.60 -0.72
C LYS A 113 23.75 -5.07 -1.83
N ASP A 114 23.95 -6.25 -2.37
CA ASP A 114 23.13 -6.73 -3.48
C ASP A 114 21.81 -7.36 -2.99
N ASN A 115 21.85 -8.05 -1.85
CA ASN A 115 20.69 -8.71 -1.28
C ASN A 115 19.71 -7.71 -0.68
N ILE A 116 20.17 -6.64 -0.04
CA ILE A 116 19.29 -5.61 0.53
C ILE A 116 18.49 -4.88 -0.57
N VAL A 117 19.09 -4.64 -1.74
CA VAL A 117 18.38 -4.05 -2.88
C VAL A 117 17.25 -4.98 -3.36
N ALA A 118 17.53 -6.29 -3.45
CA ALA A 118 16.51 -7.26 -3.84
C ALA A 118 15.39 -7.36 -2.80
N LEU A 119 15.72 -7.30 -1.52
CA LEU A 119 14.75 -7.28 -0.42
C LEU A 119 13.88 -6.02 -0.48
N LYS A 120 14.48 -4.85 -0.59
CA LYS A 120 13.77 -3.56 -0.69
C LYS A 120 12.82 -3.52 -1.89
N LYS A 121 13.20 -4.08 -3.04
CA LYS A 121 12.31 -4.20 -4.20
C LYS A 121 11.06 -5.04 -3.93
N ARG A 122 11.17 -6.09 -3.13
CA ARG A 122 10.02 -6.90 -2.72
C ARG A 122 9.12 -6.13 -1.75
N PHE A 123 9.69 -5.33 -0.83
CA PHE A 123 8.92 -4.42 0.01
C PHE A 123 8.16 -3.38 -0.81
N VAL A 124 8.84 -2.72 -1.78
CA VAL A 124 8.18 -1.80 -2.73
C VAL A 124 7.02 -2.48 -3.43
N SER A 125 7.23 -3.69 -3.97
CA SER A 125 6.17 -4.45 -4.65
C SER A 125 4.98 -4.71 -3.73
N SER A 126 5.22 -5.10 -2.48
CA SER A 126 4.18 -5.31 -1.47
C SER A 126 3.38 -4.04 -1.22
N LEU A 127 4.06 -2.93 -0.95
CA LEU A 127 3.46 -1.65 -0.59
C LEU A 127 2.67 -1.04 -1.75
N LEU A 128 3.20 -1.08 -2.97
CA LEU A 128 2.49 -0.61 -4.16
C LEU A 128 1.23 -1.45 -4.47
N LYS A 129 1.25 -2.75 -4.16
CA LYS A 129 0.05 -3.59 -4.28
C LYS A 129 -1.01 -3.22 -3.24
N VAL A 130 -0.62 -2.89 -2.01
CA VAL A 130 -1.55 -2.34 -1.01
C VAL A 130 -2.10 -0.99 -1.46
N ASN A 131 -1.26 -0.13 -2.04
CA ASN A 131 -1.68 1.18 -2.57
C ASN A 131 -2.71 1.08 -3.71
N CYS A 132 -2.81 -0.05 -4.40
CA CYS A 132 -3.90 -0.27 -5.35
C CYS A 132 -5.30 -0.28 -4.71
N TYR A 133 -5.39 -0.46 -3.39
CA TYR A 133 -6.65 -0.60 -2.65
C TYR A 133 -6.89 0.55 -1.67
N TYR A 134 -5.82 1.11 -1.11
CA TYR A 134 -5.87 2.14 -0.08
C TYR A 134 -4.92 3.29 -0.43
N ASP A 135 -5.39 4.53 -0.28
CA ASP A 135 -4.51 5.68 -0.38
C ASP A 135 -3.47 5.62 0.73
N MET A 136 -2.19 5.79 0.37
CA MET A 136 -1.08 5.83 1.31
C MET A 136 -0.41 7.20 1.33
N TYR A 137 -0.03 7.65 2.51
CA TYR A 137 0.80 8.83 2.70
C TYR A 137 2.16 8.37 3.20
N VAL A 138 3.21 8.73 2.48
CA VAL A 138 4.58 8.28 2.74
C VAL A 138 5.45 9.43 3.17
N SER A 139 6.28 9.21 4.18
CA SER A 139 7.35 10.10 4.61
C SER A 139 8.66 9.32 4.73
N PHE A 140 9.76 9.91 4.24
CA PHE A 140 11.13 9.38 4.35
C PHE A 140 12.05 10.28 5.19
N ASP A 141 11.52 11.39 5.71
CA ASP A 141 12.30 12.43 6.36
C ASP A 141 11.86 12.72 7.81
N SER A 142 11.48 11.67 8.51
CA SER A 142 11.02 11.78 9.91
C SER A 142 9.78 12.66 10.06
N HIS A 143 8.81 12.46 9.18
CA HIS A 143 7.45 13.06 9.16
C HIS A 143 7.39 14.54 8.78
N LYS A 144 8.46 15.12 8.25
CA LYS A 144 8.47 16.52 7.85
C LYS A 144 7.68 16.78 6.58
N THR A 145 7.75 15.81 5.65
CA THR A 145 7.03 15.87 4.39
C THR A 145 6.24 14.57 4.14
N TRP A 146 5.05 14.73 3.62
CA TRP A 146 4.17 13.61 3.30
C TRP A 146 3.77 13.65 1.83
N THR A 147 3.99 12.55 1.13
CA THR A 147 3.57 12.38 -0.26
C THR A 147 2.42 11.39 -0.33
N CYS A 148 1.27 11.84 -0.86
CA CYS A 148 0.11 11.00 -1.08
C CYS A 148 0.27 10.22 -2.39
N ASN A 149 0.16 8.89 -2.34
CA ASN A 149 0.22 8.00 -3.51
C ASN A 149 1.40 8.37 -4.42
N PRO A 150 2.64 8.24 -3.96
CA PRO A 150 3.83 8.64 -4.72
C PRO A 150 3.90 7.91 -6.08
N ASP A 151 4.59 8.51 -7.04
CA ASP A 151 4.91 7.80 -8.27
C ASP A 151 5.69 6.51 -7.94
N PRO A 152 5.33 5.37 -8.54
CA PRO A 152 5.97 4.09 -8.22
C PRO A 152 7.48 4.05 -8.42
N ALA A 153 8.00 4.73 -9.44
CA ALA A 153 9.44 4.76 -9.73
C ALA A 153 10.20 5.64 -8.72
N ASP A 154 9.60 6.77 -8.34
CA ASP A 154 10.18 7.66 -7.33
C ASP A 154 10.16 6.98 -5.95
N PHE A 155 9.06 6.31 -5.60
CA PHE A 155 8.94 5.53 -4.37
C PHE A 155 9.97 4.40 -4.27
N GLU A 156 10.15 3.60 -5.35
CA GLU A 156 11.18 2.56 -5.43
C GLU A 156 12.57 3.15 -5.22
N LYS A 157 12.87 4.24 -5.92
CA LYS A 157 14.17 4.91 -5.84
C LYS A 157 14.46 5.40 -4.43
N GLU A 158 13.54 6.13 -3.80
CA GLU A 158 13.71 6.66 -2.44
C GLU A 158 13.93 5.55 -1.41
N LEU A 159 13.14 4.45 -1.48
CA LEU A 159 13.29 3.34 -0.55
C LEU A 159 14.62 2.60 -0.75
N ILE A 160 15.08 2.40 -2.00
CA ILE A 160 16.37 1.75 -2.27
C ILE A 160 17.54 2.61 -1.80
N GLU A 161 17.50 3.93 -2.04
CA GLU A 161 18.57 4.88 -1.72
C GLU A 161 18.53 5.37 -0.26
N MET A 162 17.56 4.91 0.54
CA MET A 162 17.39 5.28 1.94
C MET A 162 18.63 4.96 2.77
N LYS A 163 19.07 5.93 3.58
CA LYS A 163 20.28 5.87 4.40
C LYS A 163 19.98 5.34 5.80
N ASP A 164 20.98 4.83 6.48
CA ASP A 164 20.87 4.21 7.82
C ASP A 164 20.28 5.11 8.91
N ASN A 165 20.28 6.43 8.72
CA ASN A 165 19.70 7.40 9.65
C ASN A 165 18.32 7.92 9.25
N GLN A 166 17.71 7.31 8.27
CA GLN A 166 16.36 7.59 7.79
C GLN A 166 15.45 6.43 8.16
N PHE A 167 14.17 6.69 8.20
CA PHE A 167 13.17 5.64 8.23
C PHE A 167 11.98 6.06 7.35
N MET A 168 11.30 5.07 6.82
CA MET A 168 10.08 5.27 6.07
C MET A 168 8.89 5.03 6.97
N ARG A 169 7.93 5.93 6.94
CA ARG A 169 6.61 5.77 7.53
C ARG A 169 5.53 5.89 6.48
N ILE A 170 4.59 4.98 6.50
CA ILE A 170 3.39 5.03 5.67
C ILE A 170 2.17 5.09 6.58
N ILE A 171 1.29 6.05 6.34
CA ILE A 171 -0.03 6.14 6.97
C ILE A 171 -1.11 5.76 5.96
N TYR A 172 -2.04 4.92 6.38
CA TYR A 172 -3.28 4.60 5.69
C TYR A 172 -4.47 5.24 6.43
N PRO A 173 -4.79 6.51 6.16
CA PRO A 173 -5.72 7.27 7.02
C PRO A 173 -7.13 6.70 7.06
N THR A 174 -7.57 6.06 5.98
CA THR A 174 -8.90 5.43 5.90
C THR A 174 -9.01 4.17 6.75
N CYS A 175 -7.90 3.60 7.15
CA CYS A 175 -7.80 2.38 7.96
C CYS A 175 -7.25 2.66 9.35
N GLU A 176 -6.81 3.90 9.63
CA GLU A 176 -6.12 4.26 10.87
C GLU A 176 -5.00 3.26 11.18
N ALA A 177 -4.16 2.99 10.20
CA ALA A 177 -3.08 2.02 10.26
C ALA A 177 -1.77 2.61 9.74
N MET A 178 -0.65 2.04 10.16
CA MET A 178 0.67 2.54 9.84
C MET A 178 1.62 1.39 9.49
N ILE A 179 2.58 1.66 8.60
CA ILE A 179 3.71 0.78 8.33
C ILE A 179 5.00 1.58 8.48
N ASP A 180 5.93 1.05 9.26
CA ASP A 180 7.27 1.59 9.43
C ASP A 180 8.32 0.64 8.86
N TYR A 181 9.39 1.21 8.31
CA TYR A 181 10.56 0.48 7.82
C TYR A 181 11.85 1.24 8.10
N GLU A 182 12.84 0.54 8.66
CA GLU A 182 14.21 1.01 8.83
C GLU A 182 15.15 0.35 7.81
N PRO A 183 16.13 1.06 7.25
CA PRO A 183 16.93 0.55 6.12
C PRO A 183 17.84 -0.63 6.45
N ASP A 184 18.15 -0.86 7.71
CA ASP A 184 18.94 -1.96 8.24
C ASP A 184 18.09 -3.12 8.80
N ASP A 185 16.76 -3.04 8.64
CA ASP A 185 15.85 -4.13 9.01
C ASP A 185 15.56 -5.07 7.84
N THR A 186 15.34 -6.33 8.18
CA THR A 186 14.87 -7.37 7.25
C THR A 186 13.36 -7.55 7.28
N TYR A 187 12.65 -6.66 7.97
CA TYR A 187 11.19 -6.67 8.14
C TYR A 187 10.61 -5.25 8.08
N MET A 188 9.29 -5.17 7.94
CA MET A 188 8.50 -3.96 8.13
C MET A 188 7.54 -4.19 9.30
N THR A 189 7.30 -3.15 10.10
CA THR A 189 6.34 -3.18 11.21
C THR A 189 5.00 -2.60 10.77
N VAL A 190 3.91 -3.30 11.05
CA VAL A 190 2.54 -2.93 10.70
C VAL A 190 1.75 -2.71 11.98
N TYR A 191 1.25 -1.49 12.19
CA TYR A 191 0.51 -1.10 13.40
C TYR A 191 -0.98 -1.05 13.14
N ASP A 192 -1.76 -1.70 14.00
CA ASP A 192 -3.21 -1.76 14.08
C ASP A 192 -3.94 -1.94 12.72
N PRO A 193 -3.57 -2.91 11.88
CA PRO A 193 -4.25 -3.10 10.62
C PRO A 193 -5.68 -3.56 10.87
N LYS A 194 -6.66 -2.80 10.39
CA LYS A 194 -8.07 -3.23 10.46
C LYS A 194 -8.24 -4.50 9.61
N LYS A 195 -9.19 -5.37 9.99
CA LYS A 195 -9.37 -6.73 9.42
C LYS A 195 -9.24 -6.86 7.90
N LYS A 196 -9.72 -5.88 7.14
CA LYS A 196 -9.63 -5.94 5.66
C LYS A 196 -8.24 -5.63 5.15
N LEU A 197 -7.57 -4.65 5.75
CA LEU A 197 -6.18 -4.31 5.42
C LEU A 197 -5.25 -5.42 5.87
N ASP A 198 -5.44 -5.94 7.08
CA ASP A 198 -4.72 -7.07 7.65
C ASP A 198 -4.74 -8.30 6.72
N ALA A 199 -5.93 -8.75 6.31
CA ALA A 199 -6.09 -9.85 5.38
C ALA A 199 -5.42 -9.59 4.02
N LEU A 200 -5.47 -8.35 3.52
CA LEU A 200 -4.84 -7.98 2.25
C LEU A 200 -3.31 -8.02 2.38
N ILE A 201 -2.76 -7.43 3.45
CA ILE A 201 -1.31 -7.43 3.71
C ILE A 201 -0.80 -8.87 3.84
N SER A 202 -1.48 -9.72 4.59
CA SER A 202 -1.12 -11.13 4.76
C SER A 202 -1.00 -11.86 3.43
N VAL A 203 -2.00 -11.73 2.55
CA VAL A 203 -1.98 -12.36 1.21
C VAL A 203 -0.87 -11.80 0.32
N ILE A 204 -0.65 -10.49 0.34
CA ILE A 204 0.39 -9.85 -0.47
C ILE A 204 1.78 -10.26 0.03
N ALA A 205 2.03 -10.20 1.34
CA ALA A 205 3.30 -10.59 1.95
C ALA A 205 3.68 -12.03 1.59
N GLU A 206 2.75 -12.97 1.72
CA GLU A 206 2.97 -14.37 1.34
C GLU A 206 3.35 -14.51 -0.14
N ARG A 207 2.65 -13.80 -1.03
CA ARG A 207 2.92 -13.84 -2.48
C ARG A 207 4.25 -13.20 -2.87
N GLU A 208 4.73 -12.25 -2.09
CA GLU A 208 6.06 -11.65 -2.25
C GLU A 208 7.16 -12.47 -1.54
N GLY A 209 6.79 -13.59 -0.90
CA GLY A 209 7.70 -14.50 -0.21
C GLY A 209 8.15 -13.99 1.15
N PHE A 210 7.31 -13.22 1.81
CA PHE A 210 7.42 -12.84 3.21
C PHE A 210 6.48 -13.67 4.07
N PHE A 211 6.74 -13.62 5.37
CA PHE A 211 5.81 -14.11 6.38
C PHE A 211 5.16 -12.90 7.06
N TYR A 212 3.85 -13.00 7.26
CA TYR A 212 3.10 -12.03 8.04
C TYR A 212 2.80 -12.64 9.41
N ARG A 213 3.30 -12.04 10.46
CA ARG A 213 3.22 -12.60 11.81
C ARG A 213 3.05 -11.53 12.87
N GLN A 214 2.48 -11.92 14.01
CA GLN A 214 2.40 -11.03 15.16
C GLN A 214 3.79 -10.66 15.66
N GLY A 215 3.93 -9.40 16.04
CA GLY A 215 5.10 -8.93 16.77
C GLY A 215 5.20 -9.58 18.14
N PRO A 216 6.37 -9.54 18.80
CA PRO A 216 6.50 -10.02 20.17
C PRO A 216 5.55 -9.24 21.07
N ALA A 217 4.85 -9.98 21.97
CA ALA A 217 4.07 -9.33 23.02
C ALA A 217 5.03 -8.51 23.91
N GLY A 218 4.76 -7.21 24.04
CA GLY A 218 5.51 -6.30 24.88
C GLY A 218 5.38 -6.62 26.38
#